data_d2240b5753d50f8f46ac8d1415fabd56
#
_entry.id   d2240b5753d50f8f46ac8d1415fabd56
#
_cell.length_a   1.000
_cell.length_b   1.000
_cell.length_c   1.000
_cell.angle_alpha   90.00
_cell.angle_beta   90.00
_cell.angle_gamma   90.00
#
_symmetry.space_group_name_H-M   'P 1'
#
loop_
_entity.id
_entity.type
_entity.pdbx_description
1 polymer ?
#
loop_
_entity_poly.entity_id
_entity_poly.type
_entity_poly.pdbx_seq_one_letter_code
_entity_poly.pdbx_strand_id
1 'polypeptide(L)'
;MTTTTNLTKHTTQNPISKFFLDNFKSLLLEEVKRLKPESILDVGAGEGFTLEMFRKHNVGKKLEGVEYMDDALSLAKKLHPQVKIRKGTIYELPYKDDTFDVVICTEVLEHLEEPEKALKELKRVSRKYVILSVPNEPLFTIQRFLRGKNMLKLGDHPEHIQHWSSGAFEKFVKKYMVIKDIKTPLPWTMITAKK
;
A
#
# COMPACT_ATOMS: atom_id res chain seq x y z
N MET A 1 -0.29 -14.91 20.45
CA MET A 1 -0.95 -14.50 19.20
C MET A 1 0.08 -13.78 18.36
N THR A 2 0.31 -14.22 17.14
CA THR A 2 1.22 -13.56 16.21
C THR A 2 0.65 -12.16 15.91
N THR A 3 1.42 -11.12 16.13
CA THR A 3 1.04 -9.73 15.84
C THR A 3 1.99 -9.21 14.76
N THR A 4 1.44 -8.69 13.68
CA THR A 4 2.21 -8.02 12.63
C THR A 4 2.26 -6.51 12.89
N THR A 5 3.24 -5.84 12.31
CA THR A 5 3.35 -4.37 12.36
C THR A 5 2.10 -3.71 11.77
N ASN A 6 1.57 -4.27 10.69
CA ASN A 6 0.37 -3.76 10.00
C ASN A 6 -0.89 -3.95 10.87
N LEU A 7 -1.09 -5.11 11.49
CA LEU A 7 -2.20 -5.31 12.43
C LEU A 7 -2.14 -4.29 13.58
N THR A 8 -0.96 -4.09 14.17
CA THR A 8 -0.76 -3.10 15.24
C THR A 8 -1.11 -1.68 14.78
N LYS A 9 -0.75 -1.31 13.54
CA LYS A 9 -1.11 -0.03 12.91
C LYS A 9 -2.64 0.12 12.82
N HIS A 10 -3.35 -0.91 12.36
CA HIS A 10 -4.80 -0.89 12.15
C HIS A 10 -5.62 -1.00 13.45
N THR A 11 -5.06 -1.54 14.52
CA THR A 11 -5.71 -1.68 15.84
C THR A 11 -5.24 -0.64 16.86
N THR A 12 -4.47 0.37 16.45
CA THR A 12 -3.91 1.39 17.34
C THR A 12 -5.00 2.17 18.06
N GLN A 13 -4.81 2.37 19.39
CA GLN A 13 -5.66 3.23 20.22
C GLN A 13 -5.12 4.66 20.31
N ASN A 14 -3.92 4.93 19.76
CA ASN A 14 -3.36 6.27 19.75
C ASN A 14 -4.17 7.18 18.81
N PRO A 15 -4.80 8.28 19.32
CA PRO A 15 -5.71 9.10 18.53
C PRO A 15 -5.02 9.78 17.33
N ILE A 16 -3.77 10.19 17.48
CA ILE A 16 -3.00 10.83 16.42
C ILE A 16 -2.69 9.81 15.30
N SER A 17 -2.24 8.61 15.67
CA SER A 17 -1.96 7.54 14.71
C SER A 17 -3.23 7.12 13.96
N LYS A 18 -4.35 7.03 14.69
CA LYS A 18 -5.66 6.71 14.11
C LYS A 18 -6.10 7.79 13.14
N PHE A 19 -6.00 9.06 13.51
CA PHE A 19 -6.36 10.18 12.63
C PHE A 19 -5.61 10.13 11.29
N PHE A 20 -4.29 9.93 11.31
CA PHE A 20 -3.51 9.83 10.06
C PHE A 20 -3.89 8.61 9.24
N LEU A 21 -4.10 7.46 9.87
CA LEU A 21 -4.52 6.25 9.18
C LEU A 21 -5.91 6.39 8.55
N ASP A 22 -6.85 6.97 9.27
CA ASP A 22 -8.22 7.19 8.78
C ASP A 22 -8.23 8.19 7.62
N ASN A 23 -7.42 9.26 7.69
CA ASN A 23 -7.24 10.18 6.59
C ASN A 23 -6.65 9.49 5.33
N PHE A 24 -5.62 8.67 5.52
CA PHE A 24 -5.04 7.87 4.42
C PHE A 24 -6.08 6.96 3.77
N LYS A 25 -6.84 6.21 4.58
CA LYS A 25 -7.90 5.31 4.11
C LYS A 25 -9.00 6.05 3.37
N SER A 26 -9.41 7.21 3.87
CA SER A 26 -10.43 8.05 3.24
C SER A 26 -9.99 8.51 1.85
N LEU A 27 -8.78 9.06 1.74
CA LEU A 27 -8.22 9.52 0.48
C LEU A 27 -8.01 8.38 -0.53
N LEU A 28 -7.57 7.21 -0.07
CA LEU A 28 -7.44 6.03 -0.91
C LEU A 28 -8.81 5.56 -1.42
N LEU A 29 -9.80 5.50 -0.54
CA LEU A 29 -11.16 5.11 -0.90
C LEU A 29 -11.79 6.07 -1.91
N GLU A 30 -11.66 7.37 -1.70
CA GLU A 30 -12.14 8.41 -2.61
C GLU A 30 -11.48 8.27 -3.99
N GLU A 31 -10.16 8.08 -4.01
CA GLU A 31 -9.42 7.94 -5.25
C GLU A 31 -9.88 6.72 -6.05
N VAL A 32 -10.02 5.56 -5.39
CA VAL A 32 -10.48 4.34 -6.05
C VAL A 32 -11.93 4.48 -6.53
N LYS A 33 -12.81 5.10 -5.74
CA LYS A 33 -14.19 5.41 -6.17
C LYS A 33 -14.25 6.29 -7.41
N ARG A 34 -13.37 7.30 -7.49
CA ARG A 34 -13.25 8.20 -8.64
C ARG A 34 -12.88 7.46 -9.93
N LEU A 35 -12.02 6.45 -9.82
CA LEU A 35 -11.58 5.62 -10.94
C LEU A 35 -12.62 4.61 -11.44
N LYS A 36 -13.65 4.31 -10.64
CA LYS A 36 -14.76 3.39 -10.93
C LYS A 36 -14.29 2.03 -11.49
N PRO A 37 -13.38 1.32 -10.80
CA PRO A 37 -12.88 0.04 -11.29
C PRO A 37 -13.91 -1.08 -11.13
N GLU A 38 -13.93 -2.03 -12.08
CA GLU A 38 -14.63 -3.30 -11.93
C GLU A 38 -13.76 -4.32 -11.18
N SER A 39 -12.44 -4.25 -11.35
CA SER A 39 -11.48 -5.18 -10.77
C SER A 39 -10.30 -4.47 -10.09
N ILE A 40 -9.98 -4.91 -8.87
CA ILE A 40 -8.92 -4.35 -8.04
C ILE A 40 -8.01 -5.49 -7.56
N LEU A 41 -6.70 -5.29 -7.67
CA LEU A 41 -5.68 -6.09 -7.04
C LEU A 41 -4.96 -5.27 -5.97
N ASP A 42 -4.84 -5.80 -4.77
CA ASP A 42 -4.02 -5.24 -3.69
C ASP A 42 -2.76 -6.09 -3.53
N VAL A 43 -1.59 -5.52 -3.79
CA VAL A 43 -0.29 -6.20 -3.74
C VAL A 43 0.45 -5.77 -2.47
N GLY A 44 0.80 -6.74 -1.64
CA GLY A 44 1.18 -6.52 -0.25
C GLY A 44 -0.06 -6.28 0.61
N ALA A 45 -1.11 -7.09 0.40
CA ALA A 45 -2.43 -6.90 0.99
C ALA A 45 -2.45 -7.07 2.54
N GLY A 46 -1.39 -7.59 3.12
CA GLY A 46 -1.30 -7.85 4.55
C GLY A 46 -2.47 -8.69 5.05
N GLU A 47 -3.12 -8.25 6.12
CA GLU A 47 -4.29 -8.88 6.72
C GLU A 47 -5.61 -8.55 5.99
N GLY A 48 -5.56 -7.82 4.86
CA GLY A 48 -6.72 -7.57 4.00
C GLY A 48 -7.61 -6.39 4.41
N PHE A 49 -7.13 -5.49 5.25
CA PHE A 49 -7.90 -4.31 5.71
C PHE A 49 -8.36 -3.41 4.56
N THR A 50 -7.50 -3.20 3.56
CA THR A 50 -7.81 -2.36 2.39
C THR A 50 -8.89 -3.01 1.53
N LEU A 51 -8.77 -4.29 1.23
CA LEU A 51 -9.78 -5.04 0.47
C LEU A 51 -11.12 -5.11 1.20
N GLU A 52 -11.11 -5.34 2.51
CA GLU A 52 -12.33 -5.33 3.33
C GLU A 52 -12.99 -3.95 3.35
N MET A 53 -12.21 -2.87 3.38
CA MET A 53 -12.72 -1.52 3.25
C MET A 53 -13.43 -1.33 1.89
N PHE A 54 -12.84 -1.74 0.78
CA PHE A 54 -13.48 -1.65 -0.54
C PHE A 54 -14.75 -2.50 -0.62
N ARG A 55 -14.72 -3.73 -0.10
CA ARG A 55 -15.88 -4.60 -0.04
C ARG A 55 -17.05 -3.97 0.72
N LYS A 56 -16.79 -3.40 1.90
CA LYS A 56 -17.82 -2.72 2.72
C LYS A 56 -18.42 -1.50 2.05
N HIS A 57 -17.64 -0.82 1.18
CA HIS A 57 -18.10 0.36 0.46
C HIS A 57 -18.59 0.05 -0.97
N ASN A 58 -18.72 -1.23 -1.33
CA ASN A 58 -19.15 -1.70 -2.66
C ASN A 58 -18.31 -1.10 -3.80
N VAL A 59 -16.98 -1.05 -3.61
CA VAL A 59 -16.03 -0.54 -4.62
C VAL A 59 -15.35 -1.73 -5.30
N GLY A 60 -15.54 -1.84 -6.62
CA GLY A 60 -15.06 -2.98 -7.42
C GLY A 60 -15.95 -4.22 -7.24
N LYS A 61 -16.07 -5.02 -8.29
CA LYS A 61 -16.79 -6.31 -8.27
C LYS A 61 -15.84 -7.48 -8.02
N LYS A 62 -14.63 -7.39 -8.55
CA LYS A 62 -13.56 -8.37 -8.35
C LYS A 62 -12.48 -7.77 -7.47
N LEU A 63 -12.34 -8.26 -6.23
CA LEU A 63 -11.36 -7.84 -5.25
C LEU A 63 -10.44 -9.02 -4.94
N GLU A 64 -9.16 -8.89 -5.26
CA GLU A 64 -8.15 -9.91 -4.97
C GLU A 64 -6.92 -9.28 -4.34
N GLY A 65 -6.19 -10.04 -3.53
CA GLY A 65 -4.93 -9.64 -2.93
C GLY A 65 -3.82 -10.65 -3.17
N VAL A 66 -2.58 -10.15 -3.10
CA VAL A 66 -1.37 -10.96 -3.04
C VAL A 66 -0.57 -10.52 -1.82
N GLU A 67 -0.13 -11.50 -1.02
CA GLU A 67 0.67 -11.27 0.17
C GLU A 67 1.80 -12.31 0.24
N TYR A 68 2.98 -11.87 0.67
CA TYR A 68 4.15 -12.73 0.77
C TYR A 68 4.27 -13.42 2.13
N MET A 69 3.87 -12.75 3.21
CA MET A 69 4.06 -13.20 4.58
C MET A 69 2.97 -14.18 5.03
N ASP A 70 3.35 -15.39 5.45
CA ASP A 70 2.41 -16.43 5.91
C ASP A 70 1.61 -16.01 7.16
N ASP A 71 2.22 -15.27 8.07
CA ASP A 71 1.56 -14.75 9.26
C ASP A 71 0.43 -13.78 8.90
N ALA A 72 0.68 -12.84 7.98
CA ALA A 72 -0.34 -11.91 7.49
C ALA A 72 -1.48 -12.63 6.78
N LEU A 73 -1.18 -13.63 5.93
CA LEU A 73 -2.18 -14.48 5.27
C LEU A 73 -3.05 -15.25 6.27
N SER A 74 -2.43 -15.81 7.32
CA SER A 74 -3.14 -16.52 8.37
C SER A 74 -4.08 -15.61 9.14
N LEU A 75 -3.66 -14.38 9.42
CA LEU A 75 -4.48 -13.35 10.06
C LEU A 75 -5.59 -12.86 9.13
N ALA A 76 -5.31 -12.65 7.84
CA ALA A 76 -6.30 -12.26 6.85
C ALA A 76 -7.48 -13.25 6.80
N LYS A 77 -7.19 -14.55 6.77
CA LYS A 77 -8.23 -15.60 6.80
C LYS A 77 -9.12 -15.56 8.04
N LYS A 78 -8.55 -15.16 9.19
CA LYS A 78 -9.28 -15.07 10.46
C LYS A 78 -10.09 -13.78 10.57
N LEU A 79 -9.51 -12.64 10.18
CA LEU A 79 -10.09 -11.32 10.36
C LEU A 79 -11.08 -10.97 9.24
N HIS A 80 -10.74 -11.34 8.01
CA HIS A 80 -11.47 -10.96 6.80
C HIS A 80 -11.70 -12.17 5.87
N PRO A 81 -12.40 -13.22 6.30
CA PRO A 81 -12.58 -14.47 5.53
C PRO A 81 -13.28 -14.24 4.17
N GLN A 82 -13.93 -13.11 3.97
CA GLN A 82 -14.63 -12.74 2.73
C GLN A 82 -13.71 -12.17 1.65
N VAL A 83 -12.49 -11.73 2.00
CA VAL A 83 -11.54 -11.23 1.00
C VAL A 83 -10.65 -12.36 0.50
N LYS A 84 -10.36 -12.32 -0.78
CA LYS A 84 -9.56 -13.34 -1.45
C LYS A 84 -8.12 -12.89 -1.56
N ILE A 85 -7.25 -13.39 -0.67
CA ILE A 85 -5.83 -13.10 -0.70
C ILE A 85 -5.08 -14.41 -0.92
N ARG A 86 -4.14 -14.42 -1.86
CA ARG A 86 -3.27 -15.56 -2.15
C ARG A 86 -1.82 -15.27 -1.79
N LYS A 87 -1.06 -16.30 -1.50
CA LYS A 87 0.38 -16.18 -1.33
C LYS A 87 1.04 -15.89 -2.68
N GLY A 88 2.01 -14.98 -2.69
CA GLY A 88 2.79 -14.64 -3.88
C GLY A 88 3.80 -13.55 -3.61
N THR A 89 4.69 -13.33 -4.56
CA THR A 89 5.68 -12.25 -4.55
C THR A 89 5.29 -11.15 -5.50
N ILE A 90 5.62 -9.91 -5.15
CA ILE A 90 5.42 -8.74 -6.00
C ILE A 90 6.26 -8.79 -7.28
N TYR A 91 7.34 -9.57 -7.28
CA TYR A 91 8.26 -9.68 -8.41
C TYR A 91 7.78 -10.62 -9.51
N GLU A 92 6.77 -11.46 -9.22
CA GLU A 92 6.17 -12.42 -10.15
C GLU A 92 4.71 -12.66 -9.73
N LEU A 93 3.81 -11.79 -10.19
CA LEU A 93 2.39 -11.86 -9.85
C LEU A 93 1.71 -12.96 -10.69
N PRO A 94 0.90 -13.85 -10.07
CA PRO A 94 0.28 -15.00 -10.75
C PRO A 94 -0.94 -14.60 -11.61
N TYR A 95 -0.78 -13.55 -12.40
CA TYR A 95 -1.82 -13.00 -13.28
C TYR A 95 -1.25 -12.65 -14.65
N LYS A 96 -2.12 -12.72 -15.65
CA LYS A 96 -1.81 -12.25 -17.00
C LYS A 96 -1.71 -10.72 -17.04
N ASP A 97 -1.11 -10.22 -18.09
CA ASP A 97 -1.10 -8.79 -18.40
C ASP A 97 -2.53 -8.22 -18.42
N ASP A 98 -2.68 -6.98 -18.05
CA ASP A 98 -3.95 -6.25 -18.14
C ASP A 98 -5.15 -6.92 -17.44
N THR A 99 -4.91 -7.63 -16.32
CA THR A 99 -5.95 -8.39 -15.61
C THR A 99 -6.85 -7.51 -14.75
N PHE A 100 -6.31 -6.46 -14.12
CA PHE A 100 -7.05 -5.62 -13.17
C PHE A 100 -7.15 -4.17 -13.65
N ASP A 101 -8.32 -3.54 -13.49
CA ASP A 101 -8.50 -2.13 -13.83
C ASP A 101 -7.61 -1.21 -12.97
N VAL A 102 -7.51 -1.52 -11.68
CA VAL A 102 -6.66 -0.83 -10.71
C VAL A 102 -5.82 -1.83 -9.94
N VAL A 103 -4.52 -1.57 -9.86
CA VAL A 103 -3.58 -2.28 -8.99
C VAL A 103 -3.13 -1.33 -7.90
N ILE A 104 -3.19 -1.77 -6.65
CA ILE A 104 -2.82 -0.99 -5.48
C ILE A 104 -1.60 -1.64 -4.84
N CYS A 105 -0.63 -0.83 -4.44
CA CYS A 105 0.54 -1.26 -3.68
C CYS A 105 0.90 -0.14 -2.71
N THR A 106 0.51 -0.30 -1.46
CA THR A 106 0.67 0.73 -0.42
C THR A 106 1.56 0.24 0.69
N GLU A 107 2.61 1.03 1.03
CA GLU A 107 3.56 0.73 2.11
C GLU A 107 4.29 -0.62 1.90
N VAL A 108 4.77 -0.84 0.68
CA VAL A 108 5.50 -2.05 0.30
C VAL A 108 6.84 -1.73 -0.38
N LEU A 109 6.85 -0.76 -1.30
CA LEU A 109 8.03 -0.48 -2.14
C LEU A 109 9.26 -0.08 -1.32
N GLU A 110 9.06 0.57 -0.17
CA GLU A 110 10.14 0.96 0.76
C GLU A 110 10.90 -0.22 1.37
N HIS A 111 10.30 -1.41 1.35
CA HIS A 111 10.89 -2.64 1.88
C HIS A 111 11.62 -3.47 0.81
N LEU A 112 11.60 -3.05 -0.45
CA LEU A 112 12.07 -3.85 -1.57
C LEU A 112 13.50 -3.50 -1.97
N GLU A 113 14.30 -4.52 -2.26
CA GLU A 113 15.64 -4.38 -2.84
C GLU A 113 15.58 -3.95 -4.31
N GLU A 114 14.60 -4.44 -5.08
CA GLU A 114 14.41 -4.18 -6.51
C GLU A 114 13.06 -3.48 -6.81
N PRO A 115 12.82 -2.24 -6.32
CA PRO A 115 11.52 -1.57 -6.49
C PRO A 115 11.16 -1.31 -7.97
N GLU A 116 12.16 -1.18 -8.87
CA GLU A 116 11.92 -1.06 -10.31
C GLU A 116 11.28 -2.31 -10.91
N LYS A 117 11.73 -3.50 -10.49
CA LYS A 117 11.19 -4.78 -10.96
C LYS A 117 9.74 -4.93 -10.49
N ALA A 118 9.50 -4.62 -9.22
CA ALA A 118 8.16 -4.60 -8.66
C ALA A 118 7.23 -3.63 -9.43
N LEU A 119 7.68 -2.42 -9.70
CA LEU A 119 6.89 -1.42 -10.40
C LEU A 119 6.52 -1.85 -11.83
N LYS A 120 7.46 -2.52 -12.55
CA LYS A 120 7.19 -3.09 -13.88
C LYS A 120 6.12 -4.19 -13.81
N GLU A 121 6.16 -5.02 -12.77
CA GLU A 121 5.22 -6.11 -12.58
C GLU A 121 3.81 -5.61 -12.20
N LEU A 122 3.72 -4.61 -11.32
CA LEU A 122 2.46 -3.91 -11.01
C LEU A 122 1.85 -3.30 -12.27
N LYS A 123 2.68 -2.63 -13.08
CA LYS A 123 2.26 -2.07 -14.37
C LYS A 123 1.78 -3.18 -15.32
N ARG A 124 2.47 -4.31 -15.39
CA ARG A 124 2.14 -5.43 -16.29
C ARG A 124 0.72 -5.93 -16.05
N VAL A 125 0.37 -6.21 -14.81
CA VAL A 125 -0.94 -6.77 -14.43
C VAL A 125 -2.06 -5.72 -14.39
N SER A 126 -1.71 -4.44 -14.37
CA SER A 126 -2.66 -3.33 -14.43
C SER A 126 -3.13 -3.10 -15.86
N ARG A 127 -4.43 -2.87 -16.03
CA ARG A 127 -5.05 -2.47 -17.31
C ARG A 127 -5.10 -0.95 -17.48
N LYS A 128 -5.32 -0.21 -16.40
CA LYS A 128 -5.57 1.24 -16.47
C LYS A 128 -4.72 2.04 -15.49
N TYR A 129 -4.80 1.73 -14.20
CA TYR A 129 -4.20 2.54 -13.16
C TYR A 129 -3.46 1.73 -12.13
N VAL A 130 -2.40 2.31 -11.60
CA VAL A 130 -1.67 1.83 -10.43
C VAL A 130 -1.72 2.92 -9.37
N ILE A 131 -2.07 2.54 -8.14
CA ILE A 131 -2.03 3.43 -6.97
C ILE A 131 -0.91 2.93 -6.06
N LEU A 132 0.02 3.81 -5.76
CA LEU A 132 1.22 3.53 -4.96
C LEU A 132 1.25 4.44 -3.75
N SER A 133 1.72 3.94 -2.61
CA SER A 133 2.12 4.82 -1.51
C SER A 133 3.40 4.38 -0.86
N VAL A 134 4.13 5.36 -0.34
CA VAL A 134 5.33 5.16 0.48
C VAL A 134 5.36 6.22 1.60
N PRO A 135 6.10 5.98 2.69
CA PRO A 135 6.38 7.02 3.68
C PRO A 135 7.09 8.22 3.02
N ASN A 136 6.68 9.43 3.37
CA ASN A 136 7.33 10.66 2.92
C ASN A 136 8.47 11.02 3.87
N GLU A 137 9.69 10.75 3.46
CA GLU A 137 10.87 11.11 4.22
C GLU A 137 11.30 12.57 3.91
N PRO A 138 11.76 13.36 4.91
CA PRO A 138 12.04 13.00 6.29
C PRO A 138 10.85 13.10 7.25
N LEU A 139 9.66 13.47 6.81
CA LEU A 139 8.49 13.69 7.68
C LEU A 139 8.12 12.46 8.53
N PHE A 140 8.17 11.28 7.92
CA PHE A 140 7.87 10.03 8.60
C PHE A 140 8.87 9.75 9.73
N THR A 141 10.15 9.92 9.45
CA THR A 141 11.24 9.76 10.42
C THR A 141 11.13 10.76 11.57
N ILE A 142 10.90 12.05 11.30
CA ILE A 142 10.70 13.11 12.32
C ILE A 142 9.50 12.76 13.23
N GLN A 143 8.37 12.34 12.64
CA GLN A 143 7.17 11.98 13.41
C GLN A 143 7.43 10.79 14.34
N ARG A 144 8.18 9.79 13.90
CA ARG A 144 8.56 8.63 14.73
C ARG A 144 9.50 9.03 15.85
N PHE A 145 10.49 9.87 15.56
CA PHE A 145 11.42 10.40 16.57
C PHE A 145 10.67 11.16 17.66
N LEU A 146 9.78 12.09 17.29
CA LEU A 146 8.96 12.86 18.24
C LEU A 146 8.04 11.99 19.12
N ARG A 147 7.70 10.78 18.66
CA ARG A 147 6.93 9.78 19.44
C ARG A 147 7.80 8.86 20.28
N GLY A 148 9.10 9.11 20.40
CA GLY A 148 10.05 8.28 21.13
C GLY A 148 10.31 6.90 20.51
N LYS A 149 9.95 6.69 19.24
CA LYS A 149 10.20 5.44 18.53
C LYS A 149 11.56 5.48 17.82
N ASN A 150 12.36 4.42 18.00
CA ASN A 150 13.68 4.27 17.39
C ASN A 150 14.61 5.47 17.61
N MET A 151 14.65 6.01 18.84
CA MET A 151 15.45 7.19 19.18
C MET A 151 16.93 7.01 18.84
N LEU A 152 17.51 5.81 19.03
CA LEU A 152 18.90 5.49 18.69
C LEU A 152 19.20 5.55 17.18
N LYS A 153 18.18 5.40 16.32
CA LYS A 153 18.25 5.50 14.85
C LYS A 153 17.57 6.77 14.34
N LEU A 154 17.47 7.81 15.15
CA LEU A 154 16.84 9.09 14.82
C LEU A 154 15.41 8.95 14.23
N GLY A 155 14.67 7.91 14.64
CA GLY A 155 13.30 7.65 14.21
C GLY A 155 13.17 6.76 12.96
N ASP A 156 14.27 6.36 12.33
CA ASP A 156 14.25 5.51 11.13
C ASP A 156 13.58 4.15 11.38
N HIS A 157 12.90 3.62 10.35
CA HIS A 157 12.26 2.30 10.44
C HIS A 157 13.27 1.21 10.07
N PRO A 158 13.49 0.19 10.91
CA PRO A 158 14.55 -0.80 10.69
C PRO A 158 14.33 -1.66 9.44
N GLU A 159 13.11 -1.72 8.92
CA GLU A 159 12.73 -2.52 7.75
C GLU A 159 12.65 -1.69 6.45
N HIS A 160 12.84 -0.36 6.51
CA HIS A 160 12.87 0.45 5.31
C HIS A 160 14.25 0.40 4.67
N ILE A 161 14.32 -0.11 3.45
CA ILE A 161 15.53 -0.13 2.62
C ILE A 161 15.58 1.12 1.74
N GLN A 162 14.41 1.55 1.28
CA GLN A 162 14.27 2.74 0.43
C GLN A 162 13.71 3.92 1.24
N HIS A 163 14.27 5.09 1.00
CA HIS A 163 13.84 6.34 1.63
C HIS A 163 13.51 7.37 0.56
N TRP A 164 12.24 7.70 0.39
CA TRP A 164 11.80 8.66 -0.59
C TRP A 164 11.16 9.91 0.02
N SER A 165 11.62 11.08 -0.42
CA SER A 165 10.77 12.27 -0.34
C SER A 165 9.67 12.18 -1.41
N SER A 166 8.59 12.95 -1.28
CA SER A 166 7.51 12.99 -2.29
C SER A 166 8.05 13.25 -3.70
N GLY A 167 8.99 14.21 -3.87
CA GLY A 167 9.56 14.53 -5.16
C GLY A 167 10.49 13.44 -5.72
N ALA A 168 11.22 12.71 -4.87
CA ALA A 168 12.03 11.58 -5.29
C ALA A 168 11.15 10.41 -5.74
N PHE A 169 10.08 10.12 -5.00
CA PHE A 169 9.12 9.08 -5.38
C PHE A 169 8.37 9.41 -6.67
N GLU A 170 7.97 10.66 -6.84
CA GLU A 170 7.39 11.14 -8.09
C GLU A 170 8.32 10.92 -9.28
N LYS A 171 9.59 11.32 -9.17
CA LYS A 171 10.60 11.11 -10.22
C LYS A 171 10.82 9.62 -10.53
N PHE A 172 10.79 8.76 -9.51
CA PHE A 172 10.92 7.32 -9.67
C PHE A 172 9.74 6.75 -10.47
N VAL A 173 8.50 7.05 -10.10
CA VAL A 173 7.30 6.54 -10.78
C VAL A 173 7.18 7.06 -12.21
N LYS A 174 7.54 8.33 -12.46
CA LYS A 174 7.53 8.96 -13.80
C LYS A 174 8.39 8.24 -14.85
N LYS A 175 9.41 7.50 -14.44
CA LYS A 175 10.23 6.71 -15.38
C LYS A 175 9.44 5.57 -16.05
N TYR A 176 8.35 5.12 -15.43
CA TYR A 176 7.64 3.91 -15.83
C TYR A 176 6.17 4.15 -16.23
N MET A 177 5.54 5.18 -15.67
CA MET A 177 4.11 5.44 -15.83
C MET A 177 3.80 6.93 -15.87
N VAL A 178 2.62 7.28 -16.40
CA VAL A 178 2.14 8.66 -16.45
C VAL A 178 1.39 8.98 -15.16
N ILE A 179 1.92 9.88 -14.33
CA ILE A 179 1.27 10.31 -13.09
C ILE A 179 0.00 11.11 -13.43
N LYS A 180 -1.09 10.78 -12.76
CA LYS A 180 -2.39 11.44 -12.88
C LYS A 180 -2.73 12.29 -11.67
N ASP A 181 -2.33 11.85 -10.48
CA ASP A 181 -2.60 12.56 -9.24
C ASP A 181 -1.54 12.23 -8.19
N ILE A 182 -1.25 13.19 -7.33
CA ILE A 182 -0.38 13.03 -6.17
C ILE A 182 -1.11 13.60 -4.96
N LYS A 183 -1.30 12.77 -3.95
CA LYS A 183 -1.85 13.16 -2.65
C LYS A 183 -0.82 12.93 -1.56
N THR A 184 -0.83 13.76 -0.54
CA THR A 184 0.09 13.67 0.59
C THR A 184 -0.68 13.51 1.91
N PRO A 185 -1.40 12.37 2.10
CA PRO A 185 -1.97 12.06 3.40
C PRO A 185 -0.85 11.84 4.41
N LEU A 186 -0.51 12.86 5.19
CA LEU A 186 0.59 12.79 6.13
C LEU A 186 0.55 11.54 7.01
N PRO A 187 1.66 10.84 7.22
CA PRO A 187 3.02 11.15 6.75
C PRO A 187 3.40 10.44 5.41
N TRP A 188 2.45 10.12 4.57
CA TRP A 188 2.67 9.36 3.32
C TRP A 188 2.57 10.23 2.06
N THR A 189 3.16 9.71 0.99
CA THR A 189 2.91 10.16 -0.38
C THR A 189 2.14 9.07 -1.11
N MET A 190 1.03 9.42 -1.73
CA MET A 190 0.21 8.53 -2.56
C MET A 190 0.19 9.04 -4.00
N ILE A 191 0.50 8.16 -4.95
CA ILE A 191 0.53 8.48 -6.38
C ILE A 191 -0.47 7.60 -7.12
N THR A 192 -1.33 8.21 -7.90
CA THR A 192 -2.14 7.53 -8.92
C THR A 192 -1.47 7.71 -10.27
N ALA A 193 -1.08 6.61 -10.89
CA ALA A 193 -0.44 6.60 -12.19
C ALA A 193 -1.26 5.81 -13.21
N LYS A 194 -1.20 6.21 -14.48
CA LYS A 194 -1.79 5.49 -15.61
C LYS A 194 -0.69 4.65 -16.27
N LYS A 195 -1.06 3.43 -16.63
CA LYS A 195 -0.22 2.52 -17.42
C LYS A 195 0.24 3.15 -18.73
#